data_d40af1ae0a0c7abdb861751c59554fa0
#
_entry.id   d40af1ae0a0c7abdb861751c59554fa0
#
_cell.length_a   1.000
_cell.length_b   1.000
_cell.length_c   1.000
_cell.angle_alpha   90.00
_cell.angle_beta   90.00
_cell.angle_gamma   90.00
#
_symmetry.space_group_name_H-M   'P 1'
#
loop_
_entity.id
_entity.type
_entity.pdbx_description
1 polymer ?
#
loop_
_entity_poly.entity_id
_entity_poly.type
_entity_poly.pdbx_seq_one_letter_code
_entity_poly.pdbx_strand_id
1 'polypeptide(L)'
;MHSFKITNQFLLDDEPFTILSGAIHYMRVHPSDWHHSLYNLKALGFNTVETYVPWNLHEPKPGVFDFSGSIDLAAFLDEAASLGLYAIVRPSPFICAEWEFGGMPAWLLRQHDMRPRSSDPKFLAHVAHYYDHLMPILVPRQIDKGGNIIMMQVENEYGSYCEDKDYLRAIRRLMVERGVSVPLCTSDGPWRGCLRAGALIDDDVLCTGNFGSHAKENFEALSAFHKEHGKQWPLMCMELWDGWFNRYGENVIRRDPEDLASCVREVLELGGSLNLYMFHGGTNFGFMNGCSARHTHDLHQVTSYDYDAPLDEQGNPTEKYFAIQRTVHELYPDIAQSKPLTKKTFSMPDISVSERVSLFNVLDILSEPIEAQYPMPMEEMGQSYGYTLYTTTVERDRADEERIRVIDARDRAQVFVNGDKVATQYQEHIGEDIHCVLPCEQNRLDVLTEDMGRVNYGHKLLADTQHKGIRTGVCVDLHFVTGWEMRCLPLDNIDNLDYSAGWVEGQPSFYRAKFDISEPLIPLSTLRVLERVWHS
;
A
#
# COMPACT_ATOMS: atom_id res chain seq x y z
N MET A 1 -12.07 30.36 -13.99
CA MET A 1 -11.16 29.73 -13.01
C MET A 1 -11.92 29.67 -11.71
N HIS A 2 -11.98 28.51 -11.12
CA HIS A 2 -12.59 28.33 -9.82
C HIS A 2 -11.58 28.62 -8.70
N SER A 3 -12.05 28.91 -7.50
CA SER A 3 -11.21 29.16 -6.32
C SER A 3 -11.67 28.30 -5.15
N PHE A 4 -10.72 27.76 -4.40
CA PHE A 4 -11.00 27.06 -3.14
C PHE A 4 -10.20 27.74 -2.01
N LYS A 5 -10.88 28.06 -0.91
CA LYS A 5 -10.29 28.80 0.21
C LYS A 5 -10.68 28.18 1.54
N ILE A 6 -9.80 28.30 2.52
CA ILE A 6 -10.04 27.92 3.91
C ILE A 6 -10.12 29.19 4.76
N THR A 7 -11.28 29.40 5.38
CA THR A 7 -11.54 30.49 6.33
C THR A 7 -12.02 29.88 7.65
N ASN A 8 -13.08 30.39 8.26
CA ASN A 8 -13.83 29.69 9.31
C ASN A 8 -14.72 28.54 8.74
N GLN A 9 -14.80 28.47 7.42
CA GLN A 9 -15.44 27.39 6.65
C GLN A 9 -14.66 27.17 5.34
N PHE A 10 -14.90 26.06 4.68
CA PHE A 10 -14.45 25.87 3.31
C PHE A 10 -15.31 26.69 2.37
N LEU A 11 -14.68 27.35 1.40
CA LEU A 11 -15.34 28.14 0.37
C LEU A 11 -14.91 27.67 -1.02
N LEU A 12 -15.91 27.44 -1.87
CA LEU A 12 -15.73 27.20 -3.30
C LEU A 12 -16.34 28.38 -4.05
N ASP A 13 -15.55 29.13 -4.79
CA ASP A 13 -15.97 30.36 -5.47
C ASP A 13 -16.66 31.38 -4.53
N ASP A 14 -16.11 31.51 -3.33
CA ASP A 14 -16.59 32.34 -2.24
C ASP A 14 -17.93 31.89 -1.60
N GLU A 15 -18.50 30.77 -2.03
CA GLU A 15 -19.70 30.17 -1.43
C GLU A 15 -19.33 29.05 -0.46
N PRO A 16 -20.10 28.87 0.64
CA PRO A 16 -19.87 27.79 1.60
C PRO A 16 -19.87 26.42 0.93
N PHE A 17 -18.87 25.60 1.25
CA PHE A 17 -18.68 24.28 0.66
C PHE A 17 -18.42 23.23 1.73
N THR A 18 -19.25 22.19 1.79
CA THR A 18 -19.01 21.02 2.63
C THR A 18 -18.32 19.95 1.78
N ILE A 19 -17.14 19.50 2.21
CA ILE A 19 -16.43 18.41 1.54
C ILE A 19 -17.06 17.09 1.95
N LEU A 20 -17.70 16.43 0.99
CA LEU A 20 -18.17 15.05 1.07
C LEU A 20 -17.26 14.21 0.17
N SER A 21 -16.25 13.60 0.76
CA SER A 21 -15.17 12.93 0.03
C SER A 21 -15.13 11.43 0.34
N GLY A 22 -14.64 10.66 -0.61
CA GLY A 22 -14.33 9.24 -0.42
C GLY A 22 -13.00 8.86 -1.06
N ALA A 23 -12.22 8.07 -0.34
CA ALA A 23 -10.93 7.60 -0.78
C ALA A 23 -11.07 6.47 -1.81
N ILE A 24 -10.48 6.69 -2.98
CA ILE A 24 -10.30 5.70 -4.04
C ILE A 24 -8.85 5.79 -4.47
N HIS A 25 -8.05 4.77 -4.13
CA HIS A 25 -6.66 4.75 -4.50
C HIS A 25 -6.53 4.20 -5.94
N TYR A 26 -6.20 5.06 -6.91
CA TYR A 26 -6.12 4.70 -8.33
C TYR A 26 -5.27 3.45 -8.58
N MET A 27 -4.20 3.25 -7.80
CA MET A 27 -3.30 2.11 -7.91
C MET A 27 -3.87 0.79 -7.37
N ARG A 28 -5.00 0.82 -6.65
CA ARG A 28 -5.72 -0.35 -6.12
C ARG A 28 -6.94 -0.74 -6.94
N VAL A 29 -7.26 0.05 -7.95
CA VAL A 29 -8.41 -0.17 -8.84
C VAL A 29 -7.90 -0.21 -10.27
N HIS A 30 -8.28 -1.25 -11.03
CA HIS A 30 -7.86 -1.34 -12.43
C HIS A 30 -8.40 -0.15 -13.24
N PRO A 31 -7.65 0.44 -14.18
CA PRO A 31 -8.07 1.64 -14.93
C PRO A 31 -9.43 1.53 -15.60
N SER A 32 -9.81 0.35 -16.11
CA SER A 32 -11.15 0.12 -16.69
C SER A 32 -12.29 0.31 -15.70
N ASP A 33 -12.00 0.31 -14.41
CA ASP A 33 -12.96 0.39 -13.32
C ASP A 33 -12.96 1.75 -12.60
N TRP A 34 -12.04 2.66 -12.96
CA TRP A 34 -12.00 4.01 -12.36
C TRP A 34 -13.31 4.75 -12.55
N HIS A 35 -13.84 4.77 -13.79
CA HIS A 35 -15.14 5.39 -14.08
C HIS A 35 -16.25 4.83 -13.19
N HIS A 36 -16.32 3.50 -13.05
CA HIS A 36 -17.34 2.82 -12.24
C HIS A 36 -17.31 3.27 -10.78
N SER A 37 -16.13 3.27 -10.18
CA SER A 37 -15.93 3.62 -8.76
C SER A 37 -16.18 5.11 -8.52
N LEU A 38 -15.65 5.98 -9.37
CA LEU A 38 -15.86 7.44 -9.31
C LEU A 38 -17.32 7.82 -9.55
N TYR A 39 -18.00 7.16 -10.51
CA TYR A 39 -19.44 7.35 -10.73
C TYR A 39 -20.23 6.97 -9.47
N ASN A 40 -19.92 5.84 -8.84
CA ASN A 40 -20.61 5.41 -7.64
C ASN A 40 -20.41 6.37 -6.46
N LEU A 41 -19.24 6.98 -6.34
CA LEU A 41 -18.98 8.05 -5.39
C LEU A 41 -19.89 9.27 -5.67
N LYS A 42 -19.97 9.70 -6.92
CA LYS A 42 -20.86 10.78 -7.34
C LYS A 42 -22.34 10.43 -7.14
N ALA A 43 -22.75 9.21 -7.45
CA ALA A 43 -24.12 8.72 -7.32
C ALA A 43 -24.58 8.66 -5.86
N LEU A 44 -23.65 8.48 -4.91
CA LEU A 44 -23.89 8.58 -3.48
C LEU A 44 -24.29 10.01 -3.05
N GLY A 45 -23.95 11.02 -3.86
CA GLY A 45 -24.14 12.44 -3.55
C GLY A 45 -22.86 13.13 -3.08
N PHE A 46 -21.71 12.45 -3.19
CA PHE A 46 -20.42 13.01 -2.81
C PHE A 46 -19.86 13.91 -3.92
N ASN A 47 -19.02 14.85 -3.54
CA ASN A 47 -18.51 15.90 -4.43
C ASN A 47 -16.99 15.87 -4.63
N THR A 48 -16.28 15.05 -3.86
CA THR A 48 -14.81 15.02 -3.84
C THR A 48 -14.31 13.58 -3.78
N VAL A 49 -13.25 13.28 -4.52
CA VAL A 49 -12.48 12.05 -4.37
C VAL A 49 -11.15 12.35 -3.70
N GLU A 50 -10.68 11.43 -2.85
CA GLU A 50 -9.33 11.49 -2.30
C GLU A 50 -8.49 10.36 -2.89
N THR A 51 -7.21 10.62 -3.11
CA THR A 51 -6.24 9.57 -3.42
C THR A 51 -4.85 9.88 -2.88
N TYR A 52 -4.19 8.82 -2.41
CA TYR A 52 -2.75 8.84 -2.18
C TYR A 52 -1.96 8.64 -3.48
N VAL A 53 -0.68 9.02 -3.44
CA VAL A 53 0.28 8.75 -4.53
C VAL A 53 1.48 8.01 -3.95
N PRO A 54 1.64 6.69 -4.17
CA PRO A 54 2.75 5.92 -3.62
C PRO A 54 4.03 6.14 -4.43
N TRP A 55 5.09 6.60 -3.77
CA TRP A 55 6.37 6.88 -4.42
C TRP A 55 7.01 5.61 -5.02
N ASN A 56 6.94 4.48 -4.31
CA ASN A 56 7.55 3.22 -4.73
C ASN A 56 7.05 2.65 -6.06
N LEU A 57 5.82 2.97 -6.47
CA LEU A 57 5.31 2.59 -7.79
C LEU A 57 5.83 3.50 -8.89
N HIS A 58 5.98 4.78 -8.60
CA HIS A 58 6.38 5.78 -9.59
C HIS A 58 7.89 5.91 -9.77
N GLU A 59 8.68 5.44 -8.80
CA GLU A 59 10.13 5.34 -8.88
C GLU A 59 10.58 3.97 -8.35
N PRO A 60 10.28 2.87 -9.07
CA PRO A 60 10.60 1.50 -8.63
C PRO A 60 12.11 1.24 -8.53
N LYS A 61 12.90 2.00 -9.28
CA LYS A 61 14.37 2.02 -9.21
C LYS A 61 14.84 3.47 -9.20
N PRO A 62 15.97 3.79 -8.53
CA PRO A 62 16.46 5.16 -8.46
C PRO A 62 16.57 5.84 -9.84
N GLY A 63 15.87 6.94 -10.02
CA GLY A 63 15.86 7.72 -11.27
C GLY A 63 15.05 7.12 -12.41
N VAL A 64 14.32 6.03 -12.20
CA VAL A 64 13.42 5.43 -13.21
C VAL A 64 11.98 5.74 -12.82
N PHE A 65 11.34 6.61 -13.58
CA PHE A 65 9.98 7.08 -13.29
C PHE A 65 8.97 6.51 -14.28
N ASP A 66 7.81 6.10 -13.75
CA ASP A 66 6.64 5.68 -14.53
C ASP A 66 5.34 6.26 -13.94
N PHE A 67 4.53 6.88 -14.80
CA PHE A 67 3.20 7.41 -14.48
C PHE A 67 2.19 6.98 -15.57
N SER A 68 2.35 5.80 -16.10
CA SER A 68 1.55 5.31 -17.24
C SER A 68 0.76 4.04 -16.91
N GLY A 69 -0.15 3.64 -17.81
CA GLY A 69 -0.89 2.39 -17.71
C GLY A 69 -1.77 2.31 -16.46
N SER A 70 -1.54 1.30 -15.62
CA SER A 70 -2.34 1.08 -14.40
C SER A 70 -2.07 2.09 -13.28
N ILE A 71 -1.03 2.90 -13.43
CA ILE A 71 -0.62 3.92 -12.46
C ILE A 71 -0.67 5.35 -13.04
N ASP A 72 -1.48 5.56 -14.09
CA ASP A 72 -1.69 6.89 -14.70
C ASP A 72 -2.55 7.78 -13.79
N LEU A 73 -1.88 8.46 -12.86
CA LEU A 73 -2.51 9.42 -11.95
C LEU A 73 -3.22 10.56 -12.69
N ALA A 74 -2.64 11.01 -13.81
CA ALA A 74 -3.22 12.08 -14.61
C ALA A 74 -4.58 11.67 -15.18
N ALA A 75 -4.66 10.49 -15.78
CA ALA A 75 -5.90 9.95 -16.35
C ALA A 75 -6.97 9.73 -15.26
N PHE A 76 -6.59 9.24 -14.06
CA PHE A 76 -7.53 9.09 -12.94
C PHE A 76 -8.13 10.43 -12.48
N LEU A 77 -7.31 11.47 -12.34
CA LEU A 77 -7.77 12.81 -11.93
C LEU A 77 -8.63 13.46 -13.00
N ASP A 78 -8.28 13.28 -14.29
CA ASP A 78 -9.04 13.80 -15.42
C ASP A 78 -10.40 13.08 -15.53
N GLU A 79 -10.47 11.78 -15.25
CA GLU A 79 -11.72 11.02 -15.17
C GLU A 79 -12.62 11.53 -14.02
N ALA A 80 -12.05 11.76 -12.83
CA ALA A 80 -12.78 12.37 -11.71
C ALA A 80 -13.34 13.75 -12.10
N ALA A 81 -12.54 14.59 -12.74
CA ALA A 81 -12.96 15.91 -13.24
C ALA A 81 -14.11 15.81 -14.24
N SER A 82 -14.07 14.82 -15.16
CA SER A 82 -15.13 14.59 -16.16
C SER A 82 -16.50 14.30 -15.53
N LEU A 83 -16.50 13.66 -14.36
CA LEU A 83 -17.70 13.37 -13.56
C LEU A 83 -18.10 14.54 -12.64
N GLY A 84 -17.36 15.66 -12.67
CA GLY A 84 -17.60 16.82 -11.81
C GLY A 84 -17.25 16.56 -10.35
N LEU A 85 -16.27 15.69 -10.09
CA LEU A 85 -15.68 15.49 -8.76
C LEU A 85 -14.47 16.39 -8.57
N TYR A 86 -14.38 17.05 -7.43
CA TYR A 86 -13.14 17.66 -6.95
C TYR A 86 -12.19 16.57 -6.44
N ALA A 87 -10.93 16.93 -6.22
CA ALA A 87 -9.93 16.00 -5.74
C ALA A 87 -9.13 16.55 -4.56
N ILE A 88 -8.86 15.69 -3.59
CA ILE A 88 -7.83 15.88 -2.56
C ILE A 88 -6.71 14.90 -2.89
N VAL A 89 -5.48 15.40 -3.04
CA VAL A 89 -4.33 14.55 -3.34
C VAL A 89 -3.37 14.53 -2.17
N ARG A 90 -2.92 13.34 -1.79
CA ARG A 90 -1.97 13.12 -0.69
C ARG A 90 -0.66 12.57 -1.29
N PRO A 91 0.28 13.47 -1.70
CA PRO A 91 1.33 13.17 -2.66
C PRO A 91 2.63 12.64 -2.06
N SER A 92 2.61 11.82 -1.04
CA SER A 92 3.84 11.27 -0.44
C SER A 92 4.73 12.35 0.26
N PRO A 93 5.99 12.07 0.71
CA PRO A 93 6.82 10.88 0.44
C PRO A 93 6.41 9.60 1.19
N PHE A 94 5.55 9.70 2.21
CA PHE A 94 5.01 8.57 2.96
C PHE A 94 3.49 8.66 2.99
N ILE A 95 2.82 7.54 2.74
CA ILE A 95 1.35 7.48 2.67
C ILE A 95 0.73 6.58 3.74
N CYS A 96 1.50 5.76 4.45
CA CYS A 96 0.98 4.69 5.29
C CYS A 96 0.11 3.70 4.50
N ALA A 97 -1.19 3.90 4.49
CA ALA A 97 -2.21 3.32 3.61
C ALA A 97 -2.17 1.79 3.51
N GLU A 98 -1.62 1.07 4.49
CA GLU A 98 -1.40 -0.37 4.46
C GLU A 98 -0.72 -0.82 3.15
N TRP A 99 0.15 0.05 2.65
CA TRP A 99 0.92 -0.13 1.44
C TRP A 99 2.37 -0.46 1.77
N GLU A 100 3.02 -1.24 0.92
CA GLU A 100 4.41 -1.67 1.06
C GLU A 100 5.32 -0.50 1.44
N PHE A 101 6.01 -0.63 2.58
CA PHE A 101 6.91 0.39 3.18
C PHE A 101 6.28 1.79 3.34
N GLY A 102 4.95 1.84 3.48
CA GLY A 102 4.20 3.11 3.53
C GLY A 102 4.33 3.95 2.26
N GLY A 103 4.54 3.31 1.11
CA GLY A 103 4.69 3.95 -0.19
C GLY A 103 6.09 4.48 -0.49
N MET A 104 7.04 4.38 0.43
CA MET A 104 8.44 4.72 0.16
C MET A 104 9.11 3.61 -0.64
N PRO A 105 10.04 3.93 -1.56
CA PRO A 105 10.79 2.91 -2.28
C PRO A 105 11.74 2.12 -1.37
N ALA A 106 11.73 0.79 -1.45
CA ALA A 106 12.61 -0.07 -0.65
C ALA A 106 14.10 0.14 -0.93
N TRP A 107 14.47 0.62 -2.14
CA TRP A 107 15.86 0.95 -2.47
C TRP A 107 16.47 2.04 -1.58
N LEU A 108 15.66 2.84 -0.87
CA LEU A 108 16.14 3.78 0.15
C LEU A 108 16.87 3.07 1.31
N LEU A 109 16.52 1.81 1.61
CA LEU A 109 17.15 1.02 2.67
C LEU A 109 18.61 0.65 2.38
N ARG A 110 19.06 0.74 1.11
CA ARG A 110 20.48 0.56 0.74
C ARG A 110 21.39 1.70 1.21
N GLN A 111 20.79 2.84 1.58
CA GLN A 111 21.55 4.03 1.97
C GLN A 111 21.70 4.08 3.48
N HIS A 112 22.65 3.31 4.01
CA HIS A 112 22.85 3.13 5.46
C HIS A 112 23.21 4.41 6.23
N ASP A 113 23.67 5.47 5.52
CA ASP A 113 24.04 6.77 6.07
C ASP A 113 22.95 7.84 5.85
N MET A 114 21.72 7.42 5.56
CA MET A 114 20.54 8.26 5.37
C MET A 114 19.40 7.78 6.26
N ARG A 115 18.65 8.73 6.83
CA ARG A 115 17.44 8.42 7.58
C ARG A 115 16.19 8.85 6.80
N PRO A 116 15.42 7.91 6.22
CA PRO A 116 14.13 8.20 5.64
C PRO A 116 13.16 8.87 6.63
N ARG A 117 12.21 9.65 6.10
CA ARG A 117 11.15 10.29 6.86
C ARG A 117 11.66 11.22 7.96
N SER A 118 12.69 12.02 7.64
CA SER A 118 13.32 12.99 8.54
C SER A 118 13.88 14.18 7.76
N SER A 119 14.40 15.18 8.48
CA SER A 119 15.12 16.33 7.90
C SER A 119 16.51 15.99 7.37
N ASP A 120 16.86 14.71 7.23
CA ASP A 120 18.09 14.27 6.60
C ASP A 120 18.22 14.85 5.18
N PRO A 121 19.28 15.60 4.87
CA PRO A 121 19.41 16.27 3.58
C PRO A 121 19.50 15.30 2.39
N LYS A 122 19.99 14.07 2.57
CA LYS A 122 20.02 13.06 1.51
C LYS A 122 18.62 12.57 1.21
N PHE A 123 17.82 12.29 2.24
CA PHE A 123 16.41 11.90 2.07
C PHE A 123 15.62 13.02 1.39
N LEU A 124 15.76 14.28 1.86
CA LEU A 124 15.09 15.42 1.26
C LEU A 124 15.51 15.66 -0.21
N ALA A 125 16.76 15.34 -0.58
CA ALA A 125 17.21 15.41 -1.97
C ALA A 125 16.50 14.38 -2.86
N HIS A 126 16.28 13.16 -2.37
CA HIS A 126 15.49 12.15 -3.08
C HIS A 126 14.01 12.57 -3.21
N VAL A 127 13.41 13.10 -2.15
CA VAL A 127 12.04 13.62 -2.21
C VAL A 127 11.93 14.77 -3.21
N ALA A 128 12.91 15.70 -3.22
CA ALA A 128 12.94 16.79 -4.17
C ALA A 128 12.98 16.29 -5.61
N HIS A 129 13.84 15.29 -5.90
CA HIS A 129 13.93 14.68 -7.21
C HIS A 129 12.61 13.98 -7.62
N TYR A 130 12.00 13.23 -6.71
CA TYR A 130 10.68 12.62 -6.97
C TYR A 130 9.61 13.69 -7.27
N TYR A 131 9.58 14.78 -6.50
CA TYR A 131 8.64 15.87 -6.72
C TYR A 131 8.89 16.65 -8.02
N ASP A 132 10.12 16.65 -8.56
CA ASP A 132 10.40 17.21 -9.88
C ASP A 132 9.64 16.47 -11.00
N HIS A 133 9.25 15.20 -10.78
CA HIS A 133 8.49 14.38 -11.72
C HIS A 133 6.99 14.35 -11.39
N LEU A 134 6.61 14.34 -10.11
CA LEU A 134 5.21 14.28 -9.70
C LEU A 134 4.49 15.62 -9.85
N MET A 135 5.10 16.73 -9.43
CA MET A 135 4.41 18.02 -9.41
C MET A 135 4.00 18.53 -10.80
N PRO A 136 4.75 18.29 -11.89
CA PRO A 136 4.27 18.61 -13.25
C PRO A 136 2.96 17.94 -13.65
N ILE A 137 2.60 16.82 -12.99
CA ILE A 137 1.32 16.12 -13.21
C ILE A 137 0.20 16.79 -12.41
N LEU A 138 0.47 17.14 -11.14
CA LEU A 138 -0.53 17.66 -10.21
C LEU A 138 -0.81 19.16 -10.39
N VAL A 139 0.24 19.96 -10.60
CA VAL A 139 0.12 21.44 -10.64
C VAL A 139 -0.84 21.95 -11.70
N PRO A 140 -0.84 21.44 -12.96
CA PRO A 140 -1.81 21.87 -13.97
C PRO A 140 -3.26 21.51 -13.63
N ARG A 141 -3.47 20.53 -12.73
CA ARG A 141 -4.79 20.03 -12.32
C ARG A 141 -5.34 20.72 -11.07
N GLN A 142 -4.64 21.70 -10.52
CA GLN A 142 -5.16 22.52 -9.44
C GLN A 142 -6.36 23.35 -9.88
N ILE A 143 -7.29 23.59 -8.96
CA ILE A 143 -8.55 24.30 -9.26
C ILE A 143 -8.34 25.72 -9.77
N ASP A 144 -7.33 26.40 -9.27
CA ASP A 144 -6.94 27.74 -9.72
C ASP A 144 -6.22 27.76 -11.09
N LYS A 145 -5.90 26.57 -11.63
CA LYS A 145 -5.35 26.36 -12.98
C LYS A 145 -6.40 25.79 -13.96
N GLY A 146 -7.63 25.58 -13.47
CA GLY A 146 -8.73 25.04 -14.28
C GLY A 146 -8.93 23.53 -14.14
N GLY A 147 -8.22 22.87 -13.23
CA GLY A 147 -8.40 21.45 -12.86
C GLY A 147 -9.39 21.28 -11.71
N ASN A 148 -9.30 20.16 -11.03
CA ASN A 148 -10.22 19.74 -9.97
C ASN A 148 -9.57 19.54 -8.60
N ILE A 149 -8.24 19.67 -8.46
CA ILE A 149 -7.56 19.50 -7.16
C ILE A 149 -7.83 20.75 -6.32
N ILE A 150 -8.50 20.55 -5.17
CA ILE A 150 -8.85 21.65 -4.24
C ILE A 150 -7.91 21.73 -3.04
N MET A 151 -7.24 20.65 -2.66
CA MET A 151 -6.36 20.60 -1.49
C MET A 151 -5.30 19.52 -1.67
N MET A 152 -4.11 19.72 -1.09
CA MET A 152 -3.08 18.70 -1.01
C MET A 152 -2.59 18.52 0.42
N GLN A 153 -2.18 17.32 0.79
CA GLN A 153 -1.67 17.00 2.11
C GLN A 153 -0.14 17.03 2.15
N VAL A 154 0.41 17.48 3.26
CA VAL A 154 1.84 17.42 3.58
C VAL A 154 2.07 16.19 4.45
N GLU A 155 2.80 15.21 3.92
CA GLU A 155 3.14 13.96 4.61
C GLU A 155 1.90 13.15 5.04
N ASN A 156 1.99 12.22 5.96
CA ASN A 156 0.85 11.50 6.53
C ASN A 156 1.09 11.03 7.96
N GLU A 157 0.16 11.39 8.87
CA GLU A 157 0.15 10.99 10.28
C GLU A 157 1.53 11.08 10.96
N TYR A 158 2.26 12.14 10.62
CA TYR A 158 3.63 12.30 11.11
C TYR A 158 3.71 12.40 12.62
N GLY A 159 2.67 12.94 13.26
CA GLY A 159 2.58 13.07 14.71
C GLY A 159 2.50 11.76 15.48
N SER A 160 2.17 10.66 14.81
CA SER A 160 2.23 9.32 15.39
C SER A 160 3.60 8.64 15.23
N TYR A 161 4.50 9.25 14.44
CA TYR A 161 5.83 8.72 14.14
C TYR A 161 6.95 9.55 14.76
N CYS A 162 6.93 10.88 14.57
CA CYS A 162 8.00 11.79 15.01
C CYS A 162 7.48 13.22 15.21
N GLU A 163 8.33 14.11 15.71
CA GLU A 163 8.03 15.54 15.92
C GLU A 163 9.01 16.49 15.20
N ASP A 164 9.67 16.03 14.12
CA ASP A 164 10.60 16.84 13.32
C ASP A 164 9.83 17.82 12.43
N LYS A 165 9.57 19.03 12.98
CA LYS A 165 8.88 20.09 12.25
C LYS A 165 9.67 20.64 11.07
N ASP A 166 10.99 20.58 11.12
CA ASP A 166 11.83 21.07 10.02
C ASP A 166 11.71 20.16 8.80
N TYR A 167 11.53 18.86 9.02
CA TYR A 167 11.17 17.92 7.97
C TYR A 167 9.83 18.27 7.32
N LEU A 168 8.77 18.44 8.10
CA LEU A 168 7.45 18.78 7.56
C LEU A 168 7.46 20.11 6.79
N ARG A 169 8.17 21.13 7.32
CA ARG A 169 8.36 22.42 6.65
C ARG A 169 9.16 22.26 5.34
N ALA A 170 10.15 21.36 5.32
CA ALA A 170 10.90 21.07 4.10
C ALA A 170 10.00 20.44 3.03
N ILE A 171 9.17 19.45 3.39
CA ILE A 171 8.20 18.85 2.46
C ILE A 171 7.23 19.91 1.92
N ARG A 172 6.61 20.72 2.81
CA ARG A 172 5.76 21.84 2.40
C ARG A 172 6.47 22.79 1.43
N ARG A 173 7.70 23.19 1.75
CA ARG A 173 8.50 24.08 0.89
C ARG A 173 8.76 23.45 -0.49
N LEU A 174 9.14 22.18 -0.55
CA LEU A 174 9.37 21.48 -1.80
C LEU A 174 8.12 21.44 -2.70
N MET A 175 6.93 21.30 -2.11
CA MET A 175 5.65 21.38 -2.84
C MET A 175 5.40 22.77 -3.39
N VAL A 176 5.51 23.80 -2.54
CA VAL A 176 5.22 25.20 -2.91
C VAL A 176 6.22 25.71 -3.97
N GLU A 177 7.51 25.42 -3.83
CA GLU A 177 8.55 25.81 -4.80
C GLU A 177 8.30 25.17 -6.18
N ARG A 178 7.57 24.06 -6.25
CA ARG A 178 7.18 23.38 -7.51
C ARG A 178 5.80 23.78 -8.03
N GLY A 179 5.20 24.82 -7.45
CA GLY A 179 4.00 25.45 -7.99
C GLY A 179 2.69 25.00 -7.35
N VAL A 180 2.72 24.29 -6.22
CA VAL A 180 1.50 24.00 -5.45
C VAL A 180 0.97 25.33 -4.88
N SER A 181 -0.26 25.69 -5.28
CA SER A 181 -0.95 26.93 -4.93
C SER A 181 -2.27 26.70 -4.20
N VAL A 182 -2.85 25.50 -4.27
CA VAL A 182 -4.03 25.13 -3.48
C VAL A 182 -3.70 25.03 -1.99
N PRO A 183 -4.69 25.20 -1.10
CA PRO A 183 -4.49 25.01 0.33
C PRO A 183 -3.85 23.67 0.66
N LEU A 184 -2.97 23.71 1.66
CA LEU A 184 -2.33 22.51 2.20
C LEU A 184 -2.95 22.13 3.54
N CYS A 185 -2.92 20.82 3.85
CA CYS A 185 -3.31 20.28 5.13
C CYS A 185 -2.29 19.30 5.68
N THR A 186 -2.35 19.04 6.99
CA THR A 186 -1.79 17.86 7.66
C THR A 186 -2.93 17.04 8.25
N SER A 187 -2.71 15.74 8.43
CA SER A 187 -3.71 14.84 8.99
C SER A 187 -3.07 13.92 10.01
N ASP A 188 -3.64 13.88 11.20
CA ASP A 188 -3.16 13.10 12.34
C ASP A 188 -4.33 12.57 13.17
N GLY A 189 -4.09 11.59 14.04
CA GLY A 189 -5.06 11.29 15.09
C GLY A 189 -5.35 12.53 15.94
N PRO A 190 -6.61 12.83 16.32
CA PRO A 190 -7.01 14.08 16.99
C PRO A 190 -6.55 14.15 18.45
N TRP A 191 -5.61 13.33 18.85
CA TRP A 191 -4.99 13.38 20.17
C TRP A 191 -3.96 14.51 20.24
N ARG A 192 -4.00 15.28 21.32
CA ARG A 192 -3.13 16.46 21.50
C ARG A 192 -1.64 16.18 21.21
N GLY A 193 -1.13 15.01 21.59
CA GLY A 193 0.26 14.62 21.35
C GLY A 193 0.59 14.51 19.86
N CYS A 194 -0.28 13.83 19.09
CA CYS A 194 -0.12 13.68 17.65
C CYS A 194 -0.30 15.00 16.91
N LEU A 195 -1.36 15.75 17.22
CA LEU A 195 -1.59 17.08 16.63
C LEU A 195 -0.41 18.02 16.88
N ARG A 196 0.09 18.09 18.11
CA ARG A 196 1.26 18.89 18.43
C ARG A 196 2.49 18.49 17.63
N ALA A 197 2.72 17.19 17.47
CA ALA A 197 3.89 16.66 16.79
C ALA A 197 3.78 16.74 15.25
N GLY A 198 2.61 16.44 14.66
CA GLY A 198 2.40 16.32 13.21
C GLY A 198 1.91 17.60 12.51
N ALA A 199 1.16 18.47 13.20
CA ALA A 199 0.57 19.64 12.55
C ALA A 199 1.56 20.76 12.21
N LEU A 200 1.32 21.47 11.11
CA LEU A 200 1.98 22.72 10.73
C LEU A 200 1.04 23.93 10.93
N ILE A 201 0.30 23.95 12.03
CA ILE A 201 -0.73 24.95 12.31
C ILE A 201 -0.18 26.37 12.42
N ASP A 202 1.03 26.53 12.96
CA ASP A 202 1.72 27.83 13.07
C ASP A 202 2.28 28.32 11.73
N ASP A 203 2.34 27.45 10.72
CA ASP A 203 2.74 27.74 9.34
C ASP A 203 1.52 27.96 8.41
N ASP A 204 0.32 28.19 8.97
CA ASP A 204 -0.95 28.37 8.25
C ASP A 204 -1.36 27.16 7.38
N VAL A 205 -1.03 25.94 7.80
CA VAL A 205 -1.47 24.69 7.16
C VAL A 205 -2.63 24.10 7.95
N LEU A 206 -3.76 23.82 7.29
CA LEU A 206 -4.95 23.24 7.92
C LEU A 206 -4.59 21.93 8.63
N CYS A 207 -5.00 21.82 9.90
CA CYS A 207 -4.87 20.61 10.68
C CYS A 207 -6.20 19.85 10.65
N THR A 208 -6.20 18.60 10.21
CA THR A 208 -7.37 17.70 10.15
C THR A 208 -7.19 16.52 11.09
N GLY A 209 -8.28 15.77 11.35
CA GLY A 209 -8.25 14.59 12.22
C GLY A 209 -8.55 13.30 11.46
N ASN A 210 -8.01 12.17 11.96
CA ASN A 210 -8.28 10.82 11.48
C ASN A 210 -8.92 10.01 12.61
N PHE A 211 -10.12 9.48 12.41
CA PHE A 211 -10.84 8.67 13.39
C PHE A 211 -11.98 7.88 12.75
N GLY A 212 -12.41 6.76 13.38
CA GLY A 212 -13.52 5.94 12.88
C GLY A 212 -14.80 6.03 13.71
N SER A 213 -14.77 6.70 14.88
CA SER A 213 -15.89 6.79 15.82
C SER A 213 -15.72 7.99 16.74
N HIS A 214 -16.72 8.26 17.63
CA HIS A 214 -16.65 9.36 18.60
C HIS A 214 -16.40 10.72 17.94
N ALA A 215 -17.16 11.04 16.88
CA ALA A 215 -16.94 12.23 16.08
C ALA A 215 -16.98 13.52 16.90
N LYS A 216 -17.91 13.62 17.86
CA LYS A 216 -18.05 14.79 18.73
C LYS A 216 -16.78 15.03 19.55
N GLU A 217 -16.32 14.03 20.30
CA GLU A 217 -15.14 14.16 21.15
C GLU A 217 -13.88 14.48 20.34
N ASN A 218 -13.74 13.85 19.18
CA ASN A 218 -12.61 14.07 18.29
C ASN A 218 -12.63 15.47 17.67
N PHE A 219 -13.79 15.96 17.26
CA PHE A 219 -13.92 17.34 16.75
C PHE A 219 -13.80 18.39 17.85
N GLU A 220 -14.27 18.11 19.06
CA GLU A 220 -14.01 18.98 20.21
C GLU A 220 -12.51 19.12 20.50
N ALA A 221 -11.76 18.00 20.46
CA ALA A 221 -10.30 18.01 20.64
C ALA A 221 -9.59 18.78 19.52
N LEU A 222 -9.95 18.56 18.25
CA LEU A 222 -9.41 19.27 17.10
C LEU A 222 -9.72 20.77 17.16
N SER A 223 -10.97 21.13 17.47
CA SER A 223 -11.39 22.53 17.64
C SER A 223 -10.65 23.23 18.78
N ALA A 224 -10.44 22.53 19.90
CA ALA A 224 -9.67 23.06 21.01
C ALA A 224 -8.22 23.36 20.61
N PHE A 225 -7.60 22.43 19.87
CA PHE A 225 -6.25 22.61 19.34
C PHE A 225 -6.17 23.79 18.36
N HIS A 226 -7.12 23.95 17.43
CA HIS A 226 -7.20 25.11 16.55
C HIS A 226 -7.27 26.42 17.36
N LYS A 227 -8.14 26.47 18.35
CA LYS A 227 -8.33 27.68 19.20
C LYS A 227 -7.08 28.04 20.02
N GLU A 228 -6.35 27.06 20.55
CA GLU A 228 -5.07 27.29 21.24
C GLU A 228 -4.06 28.01 20.36
N HIS A 229 -4.09 27.78 19.05
CA HIS A 229 -3.22 28.42 18.05
C HIS A 229 -3.88 29.65 17.37
N GLY A 230 -4.99 30.13 17.91
CA GLY A 230 -5.68 31.32 17.39
C GLY A 230 -6.39 31.11 16.05
N LYS A 231 -6.67 29.85 15.68
CA LYS A 231 -7.35 29.48 14.43
C LYS A 231 -8.84 29.21 14.67
N GLN A 232 -9.66 29.60 13.69
CA GLN A 232 -11.08 29.27 13.61
C GLN A 232 -11.34 28.57 12.27
N TRP A 233 -10.74 27.42 12.09
CA TRP A 233 -10.81 26.65 10.85
C TRP A 233 -11.96 25.66 10.85
N PRO A 234 -12.45 25.26 9.67
CA PRO A 234 -13.46 24.22 9.55
C PRO A 234 -12.92 22.88 10.08
N LEU A 235 -13.82 22.06 10.58
CA LEU A 235 -13.49 20.72 11.06
C LEU A 235 -13.59 19.73 9.91
N MET A 236 -12.59 18.86 9.79
CA MET A 236 -12.56 17.81 8.78
C MET A 236 -11.98 16.52 9.35
N CYS A 237 -12.69 15.41 9.11
CA CYS A 237 -12.17 14.08 9.27
C CYS A 237 -11.55 13.64 7.93
N MET A 238 -10.22 13.62 7.83
CA MET A 238 -9.52 13.29 6.59
C MET A 238 -9.50 11.79 6.34
N GLU A 239 -9.60 10.98 7.38
CA GLU A 239 -9.83 9.53 7.30
C GLU A 239 -10.93 9.15 8.29
N LEU A 240 -12.16 9.02 7.79
CA LEU A 240 -13.24 8.42 8.55
C LEU A 240 -13.20 6.91 8.29
N TRP A 241 -12.58 6.17 9.23
CA TRP A 241 -12.37 4.73 9.05
C TRP A 241 -13.70 3.99 9.12
N ASP A 242 -14.18 3.57 7.95
CA ASP A 242 -15.49 2.94 7.75
C ASP A 242 -15.47 1.40 7.82
N GLY A 243 -14.30 0.83 7.84
CA GLY A 243 -13.99 -0.58 8.02
C GLY A 243 -12.59 -0.73 8.60
N TRP A 244 -11.90 -1.79 8.21
CA TRP A 244 -10.50 -2.00 8.55
C TRP A 244 -9.84 -2.99 7.57
N PHE A 245 -8.52 -2.95 7.48
CA PHE A 245 -7.72 -3.88 6.68
C PHE A 245 -7.59 -5.24 7.37
N ASN A 246 -7.39 -6.28 6.56
CA ASN A 246 -7.24 -7.65 7.01
C ASN A 246 -5.76 -8.05 7.06
N ARG A 247 -5.41 -8.94 7.99
CA ARG A 247 -4.06 -9.47 8.18
C ARG A 247 -4.03 -10.96 7.93
N TYR A 248 -2.89 -11.43 7.45
CA TYR A 248 -2.65 -12.85 7.21
C TYR A 248 -2.85 -13.66 8.50
N GLY A 249 -3.70 -14.69 8.43
CA GLY A 249 -4.00 -15.57 9.56
C GLY A 249 -4.96 -15.01 10.62
N GLU A 250 -5.44 -13.76 10.49
CA GLU A 250 -6.44 -13.16 11.39
C GLU A 250 -7.85 -13.23 10.80
N ASN A 251 -8.86 -13.04 11.66
CA ASN A 251 -10.26 -12.99 11.22
C ASN A 251 -10.53 -11.73 10.40
N VAL A 252 -11.39 -11.86 9.39
CA VAL A 252 -11.86 -10.73 8.58
C VAL A 252 -12.66 -9.76 9.46
N ILE A 253 -12.30 -8.49 9.41
CA ILE A 253 -12.94 -7.41 10.18
C ILE A 253 -14.16 -6.93 9.43
N ARG A 254 -15.25 -6.70 10.19
CA ARG A 254 -16.51 -6.15 9.68
C ARG A 254 -17.03 -5.08 10.64
N ARG A 255 -17.61 -4.02 10.07
CA ARG A 255 -18.27 -2.94 10.80
C ARG A 255 -19.75 -2.88 10.40
N ASP A 256 -20.62 -2.70 11.38
CA ASP A 256 -22.06 -2.59 11.13
C ASP A 256 -22.39 -1.36 10.27
N PRO A 257 -23.22 -1.50 9.22
CA PRO A 257 -23.58 -0.40 8.32
C PRO A 257 -24.29 0.78 9.00
N GLU A 258 -25.16 0.51 9.96
CA GLU A 258 -25.91 1.57 10.66
C GLU A 258 -25.04 2.28 11.72
N ASP A 259 -24.06 1.58 12.32
CA ASP A 259 -23.04 2.22 13.16
C ASP A 259 -22.21 3.22 12.35
N LEU A 260 -21.78 2.84 11.15
CA LEU A 260 -21.07 3.74 10.25
C LEU A 260 -21.95 4.93 9.83
N ALA A 261 -23.19 4.68 9.42
CA ALA A 261 -24.13 5.72 9.01
C ALA A 261 -24.41 6.72 10.15
N SER A 262 -24.50 6.23 11.39
CA SER A 262 -24.63 7.07 12.59
C SER A 262 -23.39 7.95 12.81
N CYS A 263 -22.18 7.42 12.59
CA CYS A 263 -20.97 8.20 12.69
C CYS A 263 -20.86 9.28 11.60
N VAL A 264 -21.22 8.95 10.35
CA VAL A 264 -21.32 9.92 9.24
C VAL A 264 -22.31 11.04 9.59
N ARG A 265 -23.48 10.68 10.11
CA ARG A 265 -24.50 11.65 10.56
C ARG A 265 -23.94 12.58 11.62
N GLU A 266 -23.29 12.06 12.66
CA GLU A 266 -22.71 12.86 13.73
C GLU A 266 -21.69 13.87 13.21
N VAL A 267 -20.79 13.45 12.31
CA VAL A 267 -19.81 14.34 11.66
C VAL A 267 -20.50 15.51 10.95
N LEU A 268 -21.54 15.21 10.15
CA LEU A 268 -22.24 16.20 9.33
C LEU A 268 -23.14 17.13 10.15
N GLU A 269 -23.82 16.62 11.18
CA GLU A 269 -24.64 17.43 12.11
C GLU A 269 -23.78 18.40 12.95
N LEU A 270 -22.52 18.06 13.20
CA LEU A 270 -21.55 18.96 13.82
C LEU A 270 -21.00 20.02 12.86
N GLY A 271 -21.45 20.05 11.60
CA GLY A 271 -20.97 20.96 10.55
C GLY A 271 -19.59 20.62 10.02
N GLY A 272 -19.14 19.38 10.23
CA GLY A 272 -17.86 18.89 9.75
C GLY A 272 -17.90 18.45 8.28
N SER A 273 -16.73 18.36 7.70
CA SER A 273 -16.47 17.67 6.43
C SER A 273 -15.82 16.32 6.67
N LEU A 274 -15.94 15.40 5.73
CA LEU A 274 -15.38 14.06 5.87
C LEU A 274 -14.81 13.49 4.57
N ASN A 275 -13.89 12.56 4.73
CA ASN A 275 -13.44 11.65 3.67
C ASN A 275 -13.61 10.22 4.17
N LEU A 276 -14.48 9.43 3.52
CA LEU A 276 -14.63 8.00 3.83
C LEU A 276 -13.34 7.28 3.51
N TYR A 277 -12.77 6.62 4.45
CA TYR A 277 -11.58 5.81 4.28
C TYR A 277 -11.88 4.36 4.62
N MET A 278 -12.06 3.54 3.63
CA MET A 278 -11.99 3.68 2.18
C MET A 278 -13.41 3.74 1.58
N PHE A 279 -13.65 4.55 0.54
CA PHE A 279 -14.88 4.41 -0.24
C PHE A 279 -14.84 3.16 -1.12
N HIS A 280 -13.70 2.92 -1.76
CA HIS A 280 -13.39 1.68 -2.48
C HIS A 280 -11.97 1.25 -2.12
N GLY A 281 -11.85 0.18 -1.37
CA GLY A 281 -10.56 -0.32 -0.94
C GLY A 281 -9.74 -0.90 -2.09
N GLY A 282 -10.32 -1.81 -2.86
CA GLY A 282 -9.67 -2.45 -4.01
C GLY A 282 -8.65 -3.52 -3.63
N THR A 283 -7.58 -3.64 -4.42
CA THR A 283 -6.61 -4.73 -4.35
C THR A 283 -5.18 -4.20 -4.25
N ASN A 284 -4.38 -4.73 -3.33
CA ASN A 284 -2.93 -4.53 -3.32
C ASN A 284 -2.30 -5.42 -4.39
N PHE A 285 -2.24 -4.93 -5.64
CA PHE A 285 -1.71 -5.72 -6.75
C PHE A 285 -0.23 -6.06 -6.55
N GLY A 286 0.15 -7.27 -6.99
CA GLY A 286 1.51 -7.78 -6.84
C GLY A 286 1.89 -7.98 -5.37
N PHE A 287 3.02 -7.40 -4.95
CA PHE A 287 3.58 -7.49 -3.61
C PHE A 287 3.43 -6.18 -2.82
N MET A 288 2.41 -5.39 -3.11
CA MET A 288 2.27 -4.03 -2.58
C MET A 288 1.48 -3.94 -1.27
N ASN A 289 1.07 -5.04 -0.67
CA ASN A 289 0.50 -5.03 0.68
C ASN A 289 1.57 -4.62 1.71
N GLY A 290 1.19 -3.80 2.65
CA GLY A 290 2.04 -3.40 3.76
C GLY A 290 2.03 -4.40 4.92
N CYS A 291 2.51 -3.95 6.06
CA CYS A 291 2.62 -4.72 7.28
C CYS A 291 2.37 -3.83 8.50
N SER A 292 1.62 -4.32 9.47
CA SER A 292 1.55 -3.73 10.80
C SER A 292 2.63 -4.34 11.71
N ALA A 293 2.98 -3.67 12.79
CA ALA A 293 3.89 -4.20 13.79
C ALA A 293 3.22 -4.27 15.16
N ARG A 294 3.32 -5.43 15.81
CA ARG A 294 2.82 -5.63 17.17
C ARG A 294 3.90 -6.29 18.03
N HIS A 295 4.51 -5.54 18.92
CA HIS A 295 5.61 -6.00 19.76
C HIS A 295 6.77 -6.60 18.94
N THR A 296 6.95 -7.94 18.99
CA THR A 296 7.98 -8.67 18.26
C THR A 296 7.52 -9.21 16.92
N HIS A 297 6.19 -9.21 16.64
CA HIS A 297 5.62 -9.77 15.42
C HIS A 297 5.36 -8.70 14.38
N ASP A 298 5.62 -9.03 13.14
CA ASP A 298 5.20 -8.30 11.97
C ASP A 298 3.90 -8.95 11.45
N LEU A 299 2.86 -8.14 11.25
CA LEU A 299 1.50 -8.58 10.94
C LEU A 299 1.18 -8.18 9.49
N HIS A 300 1.59 -9.03 8.56
CA HIS A 300 1.43 -8.78 7.13
C HIS A 300 -0.03 -8.65 6.75
N GLN A 301 -0.36 -7.64 5.93
CA GLN A 301 -1.67 -7.54 5.31
C GLN A 301 -1.78 -8.51 4.14
N VAL A 302 -3.02 -8.70 3.67
CA VAL A 302 -3.32 -9.58 2.55
C VAL A 302 -3.45 -8.78 1.25
N THR A 303 -3.48 -9.48 0.11
CA THR A 303 -3.63 -8.88 -1.22
C THR A 303 -4.94 -8.11 -1.34
N SER A 304 -6.05 -8.66 -0.83
CA SER A 304 -7.33 -7.95 -0.81
C SER A 304 -7.29 -6.76 0.15
N TYR A 305 -7.58 -5.59 -0.36
CA TYR A 305 -7.80 -4.39 0.44
C TYR A 305 -9.29 -4.02 0.44
N ASP A 306 -10.16 -5.02 0.54
CA ASP A 306 -11.63 -4.86 0.61
C ASP A 306 -12.04 -3.80 1.65
N TYR A 307 -11.33 -3.75 2.77
CA TYR A 307 -11.47 -2.78 3.86
C TYR A 307 -12.86 -2.80 4.52
N ASP A 308 -13.76 -3.70 4.09
CA ASP A 308 -15.17 -3.65 4.41
C ASP A 308 -15.84 -2.31 4.01
N ALA A 309 -15.43 -1.78 2.87
CA ALA A 309 -15.77 -0.45 2.37
C ALA A 309 -17.23 -0.36 1.85
N PRO A 310 -17.74 0.87 1.59
CA PRO A 310 -19.03 1.07 0.90
C PRO A 310 -19.11 0.43 -0.48
N LEU A 311 -18.01 0.35 -1.23
CA LEU A 311 -17.89 -0.54 -2.39
C LEU A 311 -17.06 -1.77 -2.03
N ASP A 312 -17.54 -2.96 -2.40
CA ASP A 312 -16.73 -4.18 -2.27
C ASP A 312 -15.50 -4.14 -3.19
N GLU A 313 -14.59 -5.11 -3.06
CA GLU A 313 -13.34 -5.15 -3.84
C GLU A 313 -13.57 -5.12 -5.36
N GLN A 314 -14.76 -5.56 -5.83
CA GLN A 314 -15.15 -5.52 -7.25
C GLN A 314 -15.77 -4.18 -7.67
N GLY A 315 -16.07 -3.29 -6.71
CA GLY A 315 -16.70 -2.00 -6.91
C GLY A 315 -18.23 -2.02 -6.86
N ASN A 316 -18.86 -3.10 -6.37
CA ASN A 316 -20.30 -3.15 -6.16
C ASN A 316 -20.70 -2.47 -4.85
N PRO A 317 -21.85 -1.75 -4.80
CA PRO A 317 -22.32 -1.11 -3.58
C PRO A 317 -22.75 -2.15 -2.54
N THR A 318 -22.29 -1.97 -1.31
CA THR A 318 -22.61 -2.78 -0.13
C THR A 318 -23.78 -2.18 0.65
N GLU A 319 -24.18 -2.83 1.74
CA GLU A 319 -25.18 -2.28 2.66
C GLU A 319 -24.75 -0.94 3.27
N LYS A 320 -23.43 -0.75 3.49
CA LYS A 320 -22.85 0.51 3.97
C LYS A 320 -23.09 1.65 2.99
N TYR A 321 -22.91 1.40 1.69
CA TYR A 321 -23.21 2.38 0.64
C TYR A 321 -24.64 2.92 0.79
N PHE A 322 -25.61 2.03 0.88
CA PHE A 322 -27.02 2.41 0.96
C PHE A 322 -27.38 3.06 2.31
N ALA A 323 -26.75 2.66 3.41
CA ALA A 323 -26.94 3.31 4.71
C ALA A 323 -26.43 4.77 4.68
N ILE A 324 -25.24 5.01 4.13
CA ILE A 324 -24.68 6.36 3.95
C ILE A 324 -25.56 7.18 2.99
N GLN A 325 -26.02 6.57 1.87
CA GLN A 325 -26.88 7.25 0.89
C GLN A 325 -28.16 7.78 1.53
N ARG A 326 -28.82 6.99 2.37
CA ARG A 326 -30.00 7.42 3.14
C ARG A 326 -29.66 8.58 4.08
N THR A 327 -28.57 8.47 4.82
CA THR A 327 -28.12 9.51 5.76
C THR A 327 -27.86 10.85 5.07
N VAL A 328 -27.16 10.84 3.94
CA VAL A 328 -26.88 12.03 3.14
C VAL A 328 -28.18 12.64 2.59
N HIS A 329 -29.12 11.81 2.11
CA HIS A 329 -30.40 12.29 1.61
C HIS A 329 -31.24 12.96 2.70
N GLU A 330 -31.24 12.43 3.91
CA GLU A 330 -31.97 12.98 5.05
C GLU A 330 -31.41 14.34 5.51
N LEU A 331 -30.06 14.47 5.52
CA LEU A 331 -29.41 15.70 5.97
C LEU A 331 -29.35 16.79 4.89
N TYR A 332 -29.20 16.35 3.64
CA TYR A 332 -29.02 17.23 2.47
C TYR A 332 -29.96 16.83 1.33
N PRO A 333 -31.28 17.04 1.46
CA PRO A 333 -32.26 16.58 0.47
C PRO A 333 -32.09 17.22 -0.92
N ASP A 334 -31.41 18.34 -1.02
CA ASP A 334 -31.12 19.03 -2.27
C ASP A 334 -29.88 18.46 -3.02
N ILE A 335 -29.10 17.59 -2.38
CA ILE A 335 -27.99 16.93 -3.05
C ILE A 335 -28.53 15.87 -4.02
N ALA A 336 -28.16 16.00 -5.28
CA ALA A 336 -28.55 15.03 -6.30
C ALA A 336 -27.86 13.68 -6.05
N GLN A 337 -28.66 12.65 -5.92
CA GLN A 337 -28.23 11.26 -5.84
C GLN A 337 -28.71 10.48 -7.07
N SER A 338 -28.02 9.42 -7.39
CA SER A 338 -28.37 8.55 -8.53
C SER A 338 -28.29 7.07 -8.12
N LYS A 339 -28.85 6.22 -8.96
CA LYS A 339 -28.70 4.78 -8.80
C LYS A 339 -27.25 4.40 -9.07
N PRO A 340 -26.60 3.65 -8.16
CA PRO A 340 -25.23 3.18 -8.39
C PRO A 340 -25.17 2.17 -9.54
N LEU A 341 -24.01 2.12 -10.17
CA LEU A 341 -23.64 1.08 -11.12
C LEU A 341 -23.34 -0.22 -10.36
N THR A 342 -23.66 -1.34 -10.97
CA THR A 342 -23.36 -2.67 -10.45
C THR A 342 -22.72 -3.52 -11.52
N LYS A 343 -21.78 -4.36 -11.13
CA LYS A 343 -21.13 -5.34 -11.99
C LYS A 343 -21.75 -6.71 -11.75
N LYS A 344 -21.95 -7.43 -12.83
CA LYS A 344 -22.34 -8.85 -12.72
C LYS A 344 -21.09 -9.67 -12.36
N THR A 345 -21.26 -10.53 -11.38
CA THR A 345 -20.24 -11.53 -11.01
C THR A 345 -20.61 -12.89 -11.60
N PHE A 346 -19.63 -13.69 -11.92
CA PHE A 346 -19.84 -15.08 -12.28
C PHE A 346 -18.86 -15.98 -11.51
N SER A 347 -19.24 -17.22 -11.31
CA SER A 347 -18.41 -18.24 -10.70
C SER A 347 -17.96 -19.23 -11.76
N MET A 348 -16.68 -19.56 -11.75
CA MET A 348 -16.11 -20.63 -12.57
C MET A 348 -15.69 -21.76 -11.66
N PRO A 349 -16.54 -22.77 -11.43
CA PRO A 349 -16.27 -23.82 -10.44
C PRO A 349 -15.13 -24.77 -10.84
N ASP A 350 -14.90 -24.98 -12.15
CA ASP A 350 -13.97 -26.01 -12.65
C ASP A 350 -12.97 -25.41 -13.64
N ILE A 351 -11.93 -24.77 -13.11
CA ILE A 351 -10.79 -24.33 -13.93
C ILE A 351 -9.73 -25.44 -13.96
N SER A 352 -9.52 -26.04 -15.13
CA SER A 352 -8.49 -27.06 -15.30
C SER A 352 -7.13 -26.42 -15.57
N VAL A 353 -6.13 -26.76 -14.76
CA VAL A 353 -4.73 -26.41 -15.02
C VAL A 353 -4.25 -27.19 -16.26
N SER A 354 -3.87 -26.47 -17.30
CA SER A 354 -3.42 -27.06 -18.56
C SER A 354 -1.91 -27.27 -18.63
N GLU A 355 -1.15 -26.42 -17.95
CA GLU A 355 0.31 -26.43 -18.00
C GLU A 355 0.88 -26.13 -16.60
N ARG A 356 2.04 -26.71 -16.30
CA ARG A 356 2.74 -26.47 -15.03
C ARG A 356 4.24 -26.62 -15.23
N VAL A 357 5.02 -25.86 -14.45
CA VAL A 357 6.49 -25.92 -14.49
C VAL A 357 7.06 -25.58 -13.12
N SER A 358 8.11 -26.30 -12.69
CA SER A 358 8.81 -26.02 -11.44
C SER A 358 9.69 -24.79 -11.56
N LEU A 359 9.73 -23.98 -10.51
CA LEU A 359 10.57 -22.77 -10.41
C LEU A 359 12.04 -23.09 -10.75
N PHE A 360 12.58 -24.16 -10.18
CA PHE A 360 13.98 -24.54 -10.36
C PHE A 360 14.36 -24.87 -11.82
N ASN A 361 13.39 -25.19 -12.67
CA ASN A 361 13.62 -25.52 -14.07
C ASN A 361 13.58 -24.31 -15.01
N VAL A 362 13.19 -23.12 -14.50
CA VAL A 362 13.01 -21.91 -15.31
C VAL A 362 13.74 -20.69 -14.74
N LEU A 363 14.68 -20.90 -13.82
CA LEU A 363 15.39 -19.83 -13.13
C LEU A 363 16.13 -18.89 -14.09
N ASP A 364 16.77 -19.43 -15.13
CA ASP A 364 17.54 -18.63 -16.11
C ASP A 364 16.64 -17.74 -16.99
N ILE A 365 15.34 -18.04 -17.06
CA ILE A 365 14.35 -17.17 -17.72
C ILE A 365 13.94 -16.02 -16.79
N LEU A 366 13.88 -16.31 -15.48
CA LEU A 366 13.37 -15.39 -14.48
C LEU A 366 14.41 -14.39 -13.96
N SER A 367 15.68 -14.84 -13.83
CA SER A 367 16.70 -14.06 -13.15
C SER A 367 18.11 -14.48 -13.53
N GLU A 368 19.00 -13.51 -13.68
CA GLU A 368 20.43 -13.74 -13.73
C GLU A 368 20.99 -14.00 -12.32
N PRO A 369 21.97 -14.91 -12.17
CA PRO A 369 22.60 -15.21 -10.90
C PRO A 369 23.52 -14.08 -10.41
N ILE A 370 23.53 -13.87 -9.09
CA ILE A 370 24.46 -12.99 -8.39
C ILE A 370 25.30 -13.88 -7.46
N GLU A 371 26.61 -13.87 -7.61
CA GLU A 371 27.51 -14.67 -6.77
C GLU A 371 28.13 -13.84 -5.65
N ALA A 372 28.16 -14.38 -4.43
CA ALA A 372 28.85 -13.78 -3.30
C ALA A 372 29.28 -14.84 -2.28
N GLN A 373 30.23 -14.48 -1.43
CA GLN A 373 30.71 -15.35 -0.35
C GLN A 373 29.63 -15.63 0.71
N TYR A 374 28.81 -14.62 1.03
CA TYR A 374 27.71 -14.66 1.97
C TYR A 374 26.42 -14.18 1.32
N PRO A 375 25.24 -14.64 1.78
CA PRO A 375 23.97 -14.12 1.26
C PRO A 375 23.83 -12.63 1.56
N MET A 376 23.08 -11.95 0.70
CA MET A 376 22.76 -10.52 0.83
C MET A 376 21.25 -10.34 0.91
N PRO A 377 20.76 -9.33 1.66
CA PRO A 377 19.36 -8.95 1.63
C PRO A 377 18.91 -8.53 0.23
N MET A 378 17.62 -8.62 -0.01
CA MET A 378 16.96 -8.30 -1.28
C MET A 378 17.33 -6.89 -1.79
N GLU A 379 17.30 -5.89 -0.91
CA GLU A 379 17.55 -4.49 -1.25
C GLU A 379 18.99 -4.28 -1.74
N GLU A 380 19.96 -4.97 -1.14
CA GLU A 380 21.37 -4.88 -1.54
C GLU A 380 21.61 -5.39 -2.97
N MET A 381 20.80 -6.35 -3.39
CA MET A 381 20.79 -6.89 -4.75
C MET A 381 20.01 -6.02 -5.76
N GLY A 382 19.35 -4.96 -5.29
CA GLY A 382 18.57 -4.05 -6.13
C GLY A 382 17.14 -4.52 -6.40
N GLN A 383 16.64 -5.48 -5.62
CA GLN A 383 15.27 -5.96 -5.67
C GLN A 383 14.44 -5.30 -4.57
N SER A 384 13.20 -4.91 -4.87
CA SER A 384 12.34 -4.18 -3.93
C SER A 384 11.19 -5.03 -3.38
N TYR A 385 10.80 -6.13 -4.04
CA TYR A 385 9.67 -6.99 -3.68
C TYR A 385 9.82 -8.39 -4.29
N GLY A 386 8.99 -9.33 -3.86
CA GLY A 386 8.88 -10.67 -4.45
C GLY A 386 9.65 -11.73 -3.68
N TYR A 387 10.26 -12.65 -4.40
CA TYR A 387 11.02 -13.75 -3.83
C TYR A 387 12.51 -13.58 -4.09
N THR A 388 13.33 -14.19 -3.22
CA THR A 388 14.77 -14.34 -3.47
C THR A 388 15.15 -15.80 -3.24
N LEU A 389 15.82 -16.41 -4.21
CA LEU A 389 16.38 -17.74 -4.08
C LEU A 389 17.87 -17.65 -3.77
N TYR A 390 18.29 -18.36 -2.75
CA TYR A 390 19.68 -18.52 -2.32
C TYR A 390 20.07 -19.96 -2.50
N THR A 391 21.13 -20.24 -3.25
CA THR A 391 21.64 -21.59 -3.56
C THR A 391 23.10 -21.71 -3.17
N THR A 392 23.47 -22.82 -2.50
CA THR A 392 24.85 -23.18 -2.25
C THR A 392 25.04 -24.69 -2.27
N THR A 393 26.29 -25.15 -2.25
CA THR A 393 26.65 -26.58 -2.10
C THR A 393 27.21 -26.84 -0.71
N VAL A 394 26.66 -27.83 -0.02
CA VAL A 394 27.14 -28.29 1.28
C VAL A 394 27.85 -29.64 1.10
N GLU A 395 29.15 -29.65 1.39
CA GLU A 395 29.97 -30.88 1.29
C GLU A 395 29.92 -31.69 2.58
N ARG A 396 29.86 -33.03 2.47
CA ARG A 396 29.89 -33.96 3.61
C ARG A 396 30.69 -35.19 3.25
N ASP A 397 31.47 -35.70 4.19
CA ASP A 397 32.26 -36.94 4.02
C ASP A 397 31.37 -38.17 4.03
N ARG A 398 30.15 -38.09 4.57
CA ARG A 398 29.17 -39.17 4.65
C ARG A 398 27.76 -38.63 4.81
N ALA A 399 26.77 -39.46 4.51
CA ALA A 399 25.37 -39.17 4.79
C ALA A 399 25.11 -39.18 6.31
N ASP A 400 24.76 -38.04 6.86
CA ASP A 400 24.43 -37.87 8.29
C ASP A 400 23.19 -36.97 8.41
N GLU A 401 22.55 -37.06 9.57
CA GLU A 401 21.57 -36.09 10.01
C GLU A 401 22.30 -34.81 10.42
N GLU A 402 21.93 -33.70 9.82
CA GLU A 402 22.52 -32.40 10.05
C GLU A 402 21.46 -31.41 10.55
N ARG A 403 21.94 -30.38 11.19
CA ARG A 403 21.11 -29.28 11.69
C ARG A 403 21.35 -28.04 10.83
N ILE A 404 20.35 -27.66 10.05
CA ILE A 404 20.37 -26.43 9.27
C ILE A 404 19.64 -25.33 10.05
N ARG A 405 20.18 -24.10 10.02
CA ARG A 405 19.58 -22.94 10.65
C ARG A 405 19.71 -21.74 9.74
N VAL A 406 18.58 -21.17 9.30
CA VAL A 406 18.54 -19.92 8.54
C VAL A 406 18.54 -18.76 9.52
N ILE A 407 19.58 -17.93 9.48
CA ILE A 407 19.79 -16.88 10.48
C ILE A 407 19.36 -15.52 9.90
N ASP A 408 18.44 -14.87 10.60
CA ASP A 408 18.00 -13.51 10.29
C ASP A 408 17.49 -13.36 8.85
N ALA A 409 16.53 -14.19 8.49
CA ALA A 409 15.78 -14.06 7.23
C ALA A 409 14.38 -13.46 7.46
N ARG A 410 13.77 -12.91 6.42
CA ARG A 410 12.43 -12.31 6.39
C ARG A 410 11.78 -12.56 5.03
N ASP A 411 10.44 -12.80 5.01
CA ASP A 411 9.53 -12.99 6.19
C ASP A 411 9.17 -14.46 6.34
N ARG A 412 9.21 -15.22 5.22
CA ARG A 412 8.97 -16.65 5.12
C ARG A 412 10.11 -17.30 4.34
N ALA A 413 10.62 -18.43 4.83
CA ALA A 413 11.69 -19.19 4.20
C ALA A 413 11.25 -20.63 3.94
N GLN A 414 11.42 -21.10 2.72
CA GLN A 414 11.32 -22.51 2.35
C GLN A 414 12.73 -23.06 2.09
N VAL A 415 13.07 -24.17 2.73
CA VAL A 415 14.40 -24.80 2.65
C VAL A 415 14.29 -26.10 1.91
N PHE A 416 15.18 -26.30 0.93
CA PHE A 416 15.23 -27.50 0.10
C PHE A 416 16.64 -28.09 0.15
N VAL A 417 16.72 -29.43 0.17
CA VAL A 417 17.96 -30.18 0.01
C VAL A 417 17.82 -31.06 -1.22
N ASN A 418 18.73 -30.91 -2.20
CA ASN A 418 18.71 -31.60 -3.47
C ASN A 418 17.36 -31.51 -4.22
N GLY A 419 16.62 -30.41 -4.02
CA GLY A 419 15.31 -30.16 -4.62
C GLY A 419 14.11 -30.65 -3.81
N ASP A 420 14.32 -31.39 -2.73
CA ASP A 420 13.27 -31.83 -1.82
C ASP A 420 13.06 -30.80 -0.69
N LYS A 421 11.81 -30.40 -0.45
CA LYS A 421 11.48 -29.45 0.61
C LYS A 421 11.61 -30.09 1.99
N VAL A 422 12.50 -29.56 2.83
CA VAL A 422 12.76 -30.06 4.19
C VAL A 422 12.09 -29.21 5.27
N ALA A 423 11.86 -27.92 5.02
CA ALA A 423 11.18 -27.04 5.98
C ALA A 423 10.48 -25.86 5.31
N THR A 424 9.51 -25.30 6.03
CA THR A 424 8.96 -23.96 5.82
C THR A 424 8.95 -23.27 7.18
N GLN A 425 9.60 -22.11 7.28
CA GLN A 425 9.64 -21.30 8.48
C GLN A 425 9.04 -19.92 8.20
N TYR A 426 8.32 -19.38 9.16
CA TYR A 426 7.65 -18.08 9.08
C TYR A 426 7.94 -17.27 10.34
N GLN A 427 8.39 -16.03 10.17
CA GLN A 427 8.66 -15.05 11.24
C GLN A 427 9.51 -15.61 12.40
N GLU A 428 8.91 -15.75 13.60
CA GLU A 428 9.59 -16.18 14.83
C GLU A 428 10.15 -17.60 14.76
N HIS A 429 9.65 -18.43 13.84
CA HIS A 429 10.19 -19.77 13.62
C HIS A 429 11.44 -19.77 12.75
N ILE A 430 11.76 -18.65 12.08
CA ILE A 430 13.02 -18.50 11.34
C ILE A 430 14.17 -18.47 12.34
N GLY A 431 15.13 -19.38 12.15
CA GLY A 431 16.26 -19.57 13.06
C GLY A 431 16.12 -20.79 13.97
N GLU A 432 14.95 -21.46 13.99
CA GLU A 432 14.81 -22.77 14.61
C GLU A 432 15.60 -23.82 13.85
N ASP A 433 16.01 -24.88 14.58
CA ASP A 433 16.77 -25.98 14.01
C ASP A 433 15.92 -26.79 13.01
N ILE A 434 16.44 -26.97 11.81
CA ILE A 434 15.90 -27.86 10.78
C ILE A 434 16.76 -29.11 10.75
N HIS A 435 16.20 -30.23 11.20
CA HIS A 435 16.88 -31.51 11.18
C HIS A 435 16.60 -32.24 9.87
N CYS A 436 17.63 -32.52 9.07
CA CYS A 436 17.49 -33.26 7.83
C CYS A 436 18.74 -34.09 7.52
N VAL A 437 18.60 -35.11 6.68
CA VAL A 437 19.71 -35.90 6.21
C VAL A 437 20.30 -35.26 4.95
N LEU A 438 21.61 -35.05 4.94
CA LEU A 438 22.38 -34.71 3.73
C LEU A 438 22.90 -36.02 3.09
N PRO A 439 22.23 -36.54 2.04
CA PRO A 439 22.44 -37.89 1.60
C PRO A 439 23.70 -38.11 0.70
N CYS A 440 24.26 -37.01 0.18
CA CYS A 440 25.34 -37.03 -0.78
C CYS A 440 26.63 -36.43 -0.24
N GLU A 441 27.76 -36.70 -0.89
CA GLU A 441 29.02 -35.99 -0.64
C GLU A 441 28.87 -34.48 -0.90
N GLN A 442 28.19 -34.13 -2.00
CA GLN A 442 27.81 -32.77 -2.32
C GLN A 442 26.28 -32.63 -2.34
N ASN A 443 25.74 -31.75 -1.50
CA ASN A 443 24.31 -31.53 -1.40
C ASN A 443 23.99 -30.07 -1.79
N ARG A 444 23.08 -29.92 -2.75
CA ARG A 444 22.54 -28.61 -3.08
C ARG A 444 21.59 -28.16 -1.96
N LEU A 445 21.84 -27.00 -1.40
CA LEU A 445 20.98 -26.34 -0.41
C LEU A 445 20.37 -25.10 -1.06
N ASP A 446 19.04 -25.07 -1.12
CA ASP A 446 18.29 -23.91 -1.59
C ASP A 446 17.44 -23.34 -0.47
N VAL A 447 17.42 -22.01 -0.36
CA VAL A 447 16.52 -21.26 0.53
C VAL A 447 15.76 -20.24 -0.30
N LEU A 448 14.45 -20.45 -0.43
CA LEU A 448 13.55 -19.50 -1.09
C LEU A 448 12.90 -18.63 -0.02
N THR A 449 13.22 -17.33 -0.03
CA THR A 449 12.60 -16.35 0.86
C THR A 449 11.51 -15.57 0.14
N GLU A 450 10.51 -15.15 0.89
CA GLU A 450 9.39 -14.33 0.43
C GLU A 450 9.34 -13.03 1.23
N ASP A 451 9.22 -11.91 0.52
CA ASP A 451 8.81 -10.63 1.07
C ASP A 451 7.27 -10.62 1.19
N MET A 452 6.76 -10.59 2.41
CA MET A 452 5.32 -10.53 2.69
C MET A 452 4.82 -9.11 2.97
N GLY A 453 5.67 -8.10 2.82
CA GLY A 453 5.38 -6.69 3.01
C GLY A 453 6.21 -6.06 4.13
N ARG A 454 6.69 -4.82 3.90
CA ARG A 454 7.39 -4.01 4.91
C ARG A 454 6.41 -3.20 5.72
N VAL A 455 6.80 -2.90 6.95
CA VAL A 455 5.99 -2.08 7.86
C VAL A 455 5.65 -0.74 7.24
N ASN A 456 4.36 -0.41 7.24
CA ASN A 456 3.82 0.84 6.75
C ASN A 456 3.46 1.83 7.87
N TYR A 457 3.44 1.42 9.14
CA TYR A 457 3.05 2.27 10.26
C TYR A 457 3.80 1.92 11.54
N GLY A 458 4.24 2.94 12.28
CA GLY A 458 4.78 2.82 13.62
C GLY A 458 6.30 2.79 13.70
N HIS A 459 6.81 2.46 14.89
CA HIS A 459 8.22 2.60 15.26
C HIS A 459 9.17 1.61 14.57
N LYS A 460 8.64 0.52 14.00
CA LYS A 460 9.45 -0.47 13.29
C LYS A 460 9.68 -0.14 11.80
N LEU A 461 9.23 1.00 11.31
CA LEU A 461 9.36 1.39 9.91
C LEU A 461 10.81 1.29 9.38
N LEU A 462 11.79 1.62 10.21
CA LEU A 462 13.22 1.57 9.88
C LEU A 462 13.97 0.51 10.72
N ALA A 463 13.29 -0.53 11.18
CA ALA A 463 13.94 -1.62 11.90
C ALA A 463 14.70 -2.54 10.93
N ASP A 464 15.71 -3.23 11.44
CA ASP A 464 16.47 -4.21 10.67
C ASP A 464 15.60 -5.32 10.05
N THR A 465 14.43 -5.60 10.65
CA THR A 465 13.44 -6.55 10.13
C THR A 465 12.79 -6.12 8.82
N GLN A 466 13.01 -4.89 8.37
CA GLN A 466 12.50 -4.39 7.09
C GLN A 466 13.43 -4.71 5.90
N HIS A 467 14.64 -5.20 6.16
CA HIS A 467 15.49 -5.80 5.12
C HIS A 467 15.03 -7.24 4.85
N LYS A 468 14.68 -7.54 3.60
CA LYS A 468 14.08 -8.82 3.19
C LYS A 468 15.12 -9.77 2.59
N GLY A 469 14.81 -11.06 2.55
CA GLY A 469 15.76 -12.10 2.20
C GLY A 469 16.57 -12.57 3.38
N ILE A 470 17.79 -13.07 3.16
CA ILE A 470 18.73 -13.52 4.21
C ILE A 470 19.75 -12.42 4.48
N ARG A 471 19.78 -11.92 5.70
CA ARG A 471 20.69 -10.84 6.09
C ARG A 471 22.00 -11.34 6.69
N THR A 472 21.95 -12.40 7.51
CA THR A 472 23.13 -12.88 8.24
C THR A 472 23.74 -14.11 7.58
N GLY A 473 22.98 -15.17 7.31
CA GLY A 473 23.49 -16.36 6.67
C GLY A 473 22.76 -17.64 7.01
N VAL A 474 23.32 -18.75 6.59
CA VAL A 474 22.82 -20.09 6.91
C VAL A 474 23.92 -20.88 7.58
N CYS A 475 23.62 -21.48 8.73
CA CYS A 475 24.49 -22.42 9.42
C CYS A 475 24.10 -23.84 9.10
N VAL A 476 25.11 -24.69 8.89
CA VAL A 476 24.98 -26.15 8.96
C VAL A 476 25.80 -26.57 10.15
N ASP A 477 25.17 -27.23 11.11
CA ASP A 477 25.68 -27.44 12.47
C ASP A 477 26.09 -26.12 13.17
N LEU A 478 27.40 -25.90 13.32
CA LEU A 478 27.97 -24.78 14.07
C LEU A 478 28.64 -23.72 13.19
N HIS A 479 28.69 -23.91 11.87
CA HIS A 479 29.41 -23.01 10.98
C HIS A 479 28.52 -22.47 9.86
N PHE A 480 28.79 -21.23 9.46
CA PHE A 480 28.16 -20.65 8.28
C PHE A 480 28.66 -21.33 7.01
N VAL A 481 27.74 -21.64 6.12
CA VAL A 481 28.07 -22.06 4.76
C VAL A 481 28.28 -20.85 3.87
N THR A 482 29.16 -20.97 2.90
CA THR A 482 29.63 -19.88 2.03
C THR A 482 29.54 -20.27 0.56
N GLY A 483 29.77 -19.31 -0.35
CA GLY A 483 29.72 -19.55 -1.80
C GLY A 483 28.27 -19.63 -2.28
N TRP A 484 27.58 -18.51 -2.26
CA TRP A 484 26.17 -18.40 -2.60
C TRP A 484 25.96 -17.87 -4.02
N GLU A 485 25.10 -18.56 -4.76
CA GLU A 485 24.40 -18.02 -5.91
C GLU A 485 23.04 -17.49 -5.44
N MET A 486 22.70 -16.26 -5.77
CA MET A 486 21.45 -15.62 -5.40
C MET A 486 20.71 -15.16 -6.65
N ARG A 487 19.38 -15.31 -6.65
CA ARG A 487 18.52 -14.90 -7.76
C ARG A 487 17.37 -14.05 -7.26
N CYS A 488 17.27 -12.85 -7.84
CA CYS A 488 16.14 -11.93 -7.61
C CYS A 488 14.94 -12.39 -8.43
N LEU A 489 13.80 -12.60 -7.79
CA LEU A 489 12.59 -13.13 -8.39
C LEU A 489 11.39 -12.18 -8.14
N PRO A 490 11.37 -10.99 -8.76
CA PRO A 490 10.23 -10.07 -8.68
C PRO A 490 9.01 -10.60 -9.44
N LEU A 491 9.21 -11.62 -10.29
CA LEU A 491 8.20 -12.27 -11.13
C LEU A 491 7.59 -11.37 -12.22
N ASP A 492 8.29 -10.33 -12.64
CA ASP A 492 7.82 -9.37 -13.66
C ASP A 492 7.78 -9.98 -15.07
N ASN A 493 8.47 -11.11 -15.30
CA ASN A 493 8.67 -11.74 -16.62
C ASN A 493 8.06 -13.15 -16.75
N ILE A 494 7.08 -13.49 -15.93
CA ILE A 494 6.41 -14.80 -15.91
C ILE A 494 5.72 -15.17 -17.23
N ASP A 495 5.38 -14.19 -18.05
CA ASP A 495 4.79 -14.43 -19.38
C ASP A 495 5.74 -15.17 -20.34
N ASN A 496 7.06 -15.17 -20.05
CA ASN A 496 8.09 -15.81 -20.85
C ASN A 496 8.40 -17.26 -20.42
N LEU A 497 7.69 -17.81 -19.43
CA LEU A 497 7.96 -19.14 -18.88
C LEU A 497 7.82 -20.25 -19.91
N ASP A 498 8.82 -21.14 -19.95
CA ASP A 498 8.76 -22.38 -20.73
C ASP A 498 8.14 -23.50 -19.90
N TYR A 499 6.86 -23.75 -20.09
CA TYR A 499 6.14 -24.83 -19.42
C TYR A 499 6.55 -26.24 -19.88
N SER A 500 7.38 -26.38 -20.93
CA SER A 500 7.93 -27.67 -21.35
C SER A 500 9.18 -28.08 -20.56
N ALA A 501 9.75 -27.18 -19.74
CA ALA A 501 10.96 -27.43 -18.95
C ALA A 501 10.78 -28.48 -17.82
N GLY A 502 9.54 -28.90 -17.56
CA GLY A 502 9.23 -30.01 -16.64
C GLY A 502 8.72 -29.50 -15.27
N TRP A 503 8.01 -30.42 -14.60
CA TRP A 503 7.44 -30.19 -13.28
C TRP A 503 7.79 -31.32 -12.32
N VAL A 504 8.12 -30.95 -11.09
CA VAL A 504 8.46 -31.90 -10.00
C VAL A 504 7.51 -31.59 -8.83
N GLU A 505 6.87 -32.64 -8.31
CA GLU A 505 5.98 -32.55 -7.16
C GLU A 505 6.75 -32.05 -5.91
N GLY A 506 6.12 -31.19 -5.11
CA GLY A 506 6.72 -30.63 -3.89
C GLY A 506 7.62 -29.43 -4.10
N GLN A 507 7.97 -29.07 -5.33
CA GLN A 507 8.73 -27.87 -5.65
C GLN A 507 7.81 -26.65 -5.86
N PRO A 508 8.27 -25.43 -5.58
CA PRO A 508 7.58 -24.22 -5.98
C PRO A 508 7.34 -24.23 -7.49
N SER A 509 6.13 -23.90 -7.92
CA SER A 509 5.73 -24.14 -9.30
C SER A 509 4.80 -23.07 -9.83
N PHE A 510 4.87 -22.83 -11.14
CA PHE A 510 3.91 -22.03 -11.89
C PHE A 510 2.88 -22.95 -12.56
N TYR A 511 1.64 -22.50 -12.52
CA TYR A 511 0.51 -23.18 -13.12
C TYR A 511 -0.18 -22.26 -14.11
N ARG A 512 -0.56 -22.75 -15.29
CA ARG A 512 -1.32 -21.99 -16.27
C ARG A 512 -2.62 -22.72 -16.62
N ALA A 513 -3.73 -21.98 -16.51
CA ALA A 513 -5.03 -22.42 -16.98
C ALA A 513 -5.52 -21.47 -18.07
N LYS A 514 -6.25 -22.00 -19.05
CA LYS A 514 -6.92 -21.21 -20.10
C LYS A 514 -8.40 -21.53 -20.05
N PHE A 515 -9.22 -20.51 -20.17
CA PHE A 515 -10.66 -20.64 -20.22
C PHE A 515 -11.29 -19.59 -21.13
N ASP A 516 -12.43 -19.91 -21.72
CA ASP A 516 -13.18 -19.01 -22.57
C ASP A 516 -14.33 -18.36 -21.78
N ILE A 517 -14.52 -17.05 -21.96
CA ILE A 517 -15.63 -16.31 -21.39
C ILE A 517 -16.61 -16.01 -22.52
N SER A 518 -17.84 -16.54 -22.43
CA SER A 518 -18.88 -16.40 -23.46
C SER A 518 -19.51 -15.00 -23.55
N GLU A 519 -19.53 -14.29 -22.43
CA GLU A 519 -19.91 -12.87 -22.38
C GLU A 519 -18.79 -12.09 -21.70
N PRO A 520 -18.30 -10.98 -22.26
CA PRO A 520 -17.38 -10.11 -21.54
C PRO A 520 -18.14 -9.38 -20.43
N LEU A 521 -18.41 -10.09 -19.37
CA LEU A 521 -18.84 -9.51 -18.10
C LEU A 521 -17.59 -8.92 -17.47
N ILE A 522 -17.31 -7.66 -17.79
CA ILE A 522 -16.15 -6.87 -17.43
C ILE A 522 -14.85 -7.70 -17.55
N PRO A 523 -13.91 -7.32 -18.35
CA PRO A 523 -12.71 -8.11 -18.47
C PRO A 523 -12.14 -8.29 -17.07
N LEU A 524 -12.25 -9.50 -16.49
CA LEU A 524 -11.27 -10.06 -15.63
C LEU A 524 -10.01 -10.17 -16.51
N SER A 525 -9.55 -9.01 -16.96
CA SER A 525 -8.35 -8.90 -17.77
C SER A 525 -7.11 -9.21 -16.96
N THR A 526 -7.27 -9.73 -15.76
CA THR A 526 -6.14 -10.14 -14.95
C THR A 526 -6.54 -11.18 -13.91
N LEU A 527 -6.88 -12.40 -14.35
CA LEU A 527 -6.29 -13.53 -13.69
C LEU A 527 -4.83 -13.62 -14.18
N ARG A 528 -4.09 -12.55 -14.06
CA ARG A 528 -2.66 -12.59 -13.99
C ARG A 528 -2.34 -13.15 -12.64
N VAL A 529 -2.11 -14.49 -12.64
CA VAL A 529 -1.48 -15.18 -11.55
C VAL A 529 -2.33 -15.26 -10.28
N LEU A 530 -2.68 -16.46 -9.93
CA LEU A 530 -2.87 -16.86 -8.53
C LEU A 530 -1.51 -16.66 -7.83
N GLU A 531 -1.17 -15.39 -7.54
CA GLU A 531 0.15 -15.01 -7.03
C GLU A 531 0.44 -15.59 -5.66
N ARG A 532 -0.61 -16.01 -4.93
CA ARG A 532 -0.46 -16.63 -3.60
C ARG A 532 -1.58 -17.64 -3.35
N VAL A 533 -1.46 -18.87 -3.89
CA VAL A 533 -2.26 -19.99 -3.40
C VAL A 533 -1.47 -20.68 -2.30
N TRP A 534 -1.93 -20.50 -1.06
CA TRP A 534 -1.44 -21.24 0.09
C TRP A 534 -2.23 -22.53 0.23
N HIS A 535 -1.56 -23.68 0.19
CA HIS A 535 -2.09 -24.92 0.76
C HIS A 535 -1.33 -25.21 2.05
N SER A 536 -2.13 -25.33 3.13
CA SER A 536 -1.69 -25.79 4.46
C SER A 536 -1.18 -27.23 4.41
#